data_0111e81f3400b4ac83668881ed09df1f
#
_entry.id   0111e81f3400b4ac83668881ed09df1f
#
_cell.length_a   1.000
_cell.length_b   1.000
_cell.length_c   1.000
_cell.angle_alpha   90.00
_cell.angle_beta   90.00
_cell.angle_gamma   90.00
#
_symmetry.space_group_name_H-M   'P 1'
#
loop_
_entity.id
_entity.type
_entity.pdbx_description
1 polymer ?
#
loop_
_entity_poly.entity_id
_entity_poly.type
_entity_poly.pdbx_seq_one_letter_code
_entity_poly.pdbx_strand_id
1 'polypeptide(L)'
;IKTSDIKNHPTIRMMEEFVKTAGKESKREVQESYPLTNTQEGIFIECTANMGSTIYNIPYLLKLDNKVDLDRLAEAIDSTVEAHPYLKTRLFMDDNGNVLQKRNDGLSYKTPILNGMNRDTLVRPYMLFNEQLFRFEIYRTCDGNYLFLDLHHIVADGTSLAIIINDINRAYSGEKLEPEGYTSYDLALDNRDALAGDIYKNAENYYKSVFEHAGGSISFYPDKNGAVPTAELYHRETRSISVQDVKEFCKKHGITENVSFISACLRCAGTVRG
;
A
#
# COMPACT_ATOMS: atom_id res chain seq x y z
N ILE A 1 11.80 4.61 -13.91
CA ILE A 1 12.80 5.68 -14.08
C ILE A 1 13.74 5.63 -12.89
N LYS A 2 15.03 5.41 -13.14
CA LYS A 2 16.08 5.35 -12.10
C LYS A 2 16.77 6.71 -11.98
N THR A 3 17.45 6.96 -10.87
CA THR A 3 18.23 8.21 -10.69
C THR A 3 19.32 8.37 -11.76
N SER A 4 19.87 7.25 -12.26
CA SER A 4 20.78 7.22 -13.41
C SER A 4 20.13 7.75 -14.70
N ASP A 5 18.86 7.48 -14.90
CA ASP A 5 18.15 7.89 -16.13
C ASP A 5 18.00 9.42 -16.15
N ILE A 6 17.75 10.04 -14.99
CA ILE A 6 17.70 11.51 -14.84
C ILE A 6 19.06 12.13 -15.17
N LYS A 7 20.16 11.50 -14.74
CA LYS A 7 21.52 11.98 -15.03
C LYS A 7 21.87 11.84 -16.52
N ASN A 8 21.43 10.74 -17.13
CA ASN A 8 21.72 10.44 -18.53
C ASN A 8 20.82 11.22 -19.52
N HIS A 9 19.68 11.72 -19.02
CA HIS A 9 18.72 12.50 -19.79
C HIS A 9 18.43 13.85 -19.12
N PRO A 10 19.43 14.76 -19.07
CA PRO A 10 19.41 15.96 -18.23
C PRO A 10 18.46 17.06 -18.73
N THR A 11 17.81 16.90 -19.87
CA THR A 11 16.80 17.85 -20.36
C THR A 11 15.41 17.24 -20.38
N ILE A 12 14.36 18.07 -20.25
CA ILE A 12 12.96 17.64 -20.30
C ILE A 12 12.67 16.87 -21.59
N ARG A 13 13.22 17.32 -22.74
CA ARG A 13 13.04 16.65 -24.03
C ARG A 13 13.68 15.26 -24.06
N MET A 14 14.92 15.13 -23.59
CA MET A 14 15.61 13.85 -23.52
C MET A 14 14.88 12.88 -22.57
N MET A 15 14.37 13.39 -21.45
CA MET A 15 13.58 12.59 -20.52
C MET A 15 12.25 12.18 -21.14
N GLU A 16 11.57 13.06 -21.87
CA GLU A 16 10.33 12.74 -22.59
C GLU A 16 10.54 11.65 -23.64
N GLU A 17 11.61 11.76 -24.45
CA GLU A 17 11.97 10.73 -25.43
C GLU A 17 12.32 9.41 -24.75
N PHE A 18 13.08 9.46 -23.67
CA PHE A 18 13.42 8.28 -22.87
C PHE A 18 12.16 7.62 -22.29
N VAL A 19 11.26 8.37 -21.69
CA VAL A 19 9.99 7.83 -21.15
C VAL A 19 9.13 7.21 -22.23
N LYS A 20 9.03 7.85 -23.42
CA LYS A 20 8.29 7.29 -24.55
C LYS A 20 8.89 5.98 -25.09
N THR A 21 10.19 5.81 -24.95
CA THR A 21 10.90 4.59 -25.40
C THR A 21 11.01 3.54 -24.28
N ALA A 22 11.25 3.97 -23.05
CA ALA A 22 11.34 3.09 -21.87
C ALA A 22 9.99 2.44 -21.50
N GLY A 23 8.86 3.09 -21.83
CA GLY A 23 7.52 2.52 -21.67
C GLY A 23 7.23 1.33 -22.59
N LYS A 24 8.20 0.88 -23.41
CA LYS A 24 8.16 -0.35 -24.19
C LYS A 24 8.98 -1.48 -23.55
N GLU A 25 9.18 -1.47 -22.23
CA GLU A 25 9.60 -2.70 -21.57
C GLU A 25 8.60 -3.79 -21.95
N SER A 26 9.10 -4.87 -22.50
CA SER A 26 8.29 -6.02 -22.92
C SER A 26 7.43 -6.42 -21.73
N LYS A 27 6.10 -6.40 -21.88
CA LYS A 27 5.20 -6.93 -20.87
C LYS A 27 5.71 -8.32 -20.54
N ARG A 28 6.04 -8.55 -19.26
CA ARG A 28 6.40 -9.90 -18.83
C ARG A 28 5.24 -10.85 -19.15
N GLU A 29 5.55 -12.06 -19.55
CA GLU A 29 4.52 -13.06 -19.74
C GLU A 29 3.79 -13.30 -18.42
N VAL A 30 2.48 -13.40 -18.51
CA VAL A 30 1.63 -13.71 -17.35
C VAL A 30 2.00 -15.11 -16.87
N GLN A 31 2.38 -15.22 -15.60
CA GLN A 31 2.70 -16.49 -14.95
C GLN A 31 1.49 -17.00 -14.17
N GLU A 32 1.44 -18.29 -13.93
CA GLU A 32 0.40 -18.90 -13.10
C GLU A 32 0.53 -18.45 -11.63
N SER A 33 1.75 -18.27 -11.15
CA SER A 33 2.05 -17.84 -9.79
C SER A 33 3.28 -16.95 -9.73
N TYR A 34 3.36 -16.18 -8.65
CA TYR A 34 4.40 -15.19 -8.40
C TYR A 34 4.90 -15.29 -6.96
N PRO A 35 6.17 -14.98 -6.69
CA PRO A 35 6.65 -14.87 -5.32
C PRO A 35 5.97 -13.71 -4.59
N LEU A 36 6.00 -13.71 -3.27
CA LEU A 36 5.73 -12.51 -2.50
C LEU A 36 6.92 -11.54 -2.60
N THR A 37 6.65 -10.24 -2.44
CA THR A 37 7.70 -9.27 -2.15
C THR A 37 8.13 -9.39 -0.68
N ASN A 38 9.31 -8.92 -0.32
CA ASN A 38 9.79 -8.94 1.08
C ASN A 38 8.80 -8.26 2.04
N THR A 39 8.14 -7.18 1.59
CA THR A 39 7.12 -6.51 2.39
C THR A 39 5.90 -7.40 2.61
N GLN A 40 5.45 -8.08 1.57
CA GLN A 40 4.32 -9.02 1.68
C GLN A 40 4.66 -10.21 2.57
N GLU A 41 5.89 -10.73 2.52
CA GLU A 41 6.36 -11.80 3.41
C GLU A 41 6.31 -11.37 4.88
N GLY A 42 6.76 -10.14 5.18
CA GLY A 42 6.69 -9.59 6.54
C GLY A 42 5.25 -9.46 7.04
N ILE A 43 4.34 -8.95 6.21
CA ILE A 43 2.91 -8.86 6.53
C ILE A 43 2.30 -10.25 6.72
N PHE A 44 2.64 -11.20 5.85
CA PHE A 44 2.15 -12.57 5.95
C PHE A 44 2.55 -13.24 7.27
N ILE A 45 3.82 -13.12 7.67
CA ILE A 45 4.36 -13.68 8.93
C ILE A 45 3.60 -13.08 10.12
N GLU A 46 3.42 -11.76 10.15
CA GLU A 46 2.70 -11.07 11.23
C GLU A 46 1.24 -11.51 11.31
N CYS A 47 0.55 -11.59 10.18
CA CYS A 47 -0.84 -12.05 10.13
C CYS A 47 -1.01 -13.50 10.57
N THR A 48 -0.05 -14.38 10.27
CA THR A 48 -0.09 -15.79 10.71
C THR A 48 0.19 -15.94 12.19
N ALA A 49 1.03 -15.07 12.77
CA ALA A 49 1.27 -15.01 14.21
C ALA A 49 0.05 -14.47 14.99
N ASN A 50 -0.75 -13.60 14.37
CA ASN A 50 -1.88 -12.91 14.98
C ASN A 50 -3.18 -13.15 14.18
N MET A 51 -3.53 -14.40 13.98
CA MET A 51 -4.76 -14.78 13.27
C MET A 51 -5.99 -14.15 13.91
N GLY A 52 -6.86 -13.56 13.09
CA GLY A 52 -8.05 -12.85 13.57
C GLY A 52 -7.82 -11.36 13.88
N SER A 53 -6.60 -10.84 13.73
CA SER A 53 -6.33 -9.41 13.84
C SER A 53 -6.81 -8.65 12.59
N THR A 54 -7.26 -7.42 12.79
CA THR A 54 -7.62 -6.48 11.72
C THR A 54 -6.57 -5.39 11.51
N ILE A 55 -5.37 -5.54 12.08
CA ILE A 55 -4.31 -4.52 12.05
C ILE A 55 -3.86 -4.18 10.62
N TYR A 56 -3.97 -5.13 9.71
CA TYR A 56 -3.63 -4.95 8.30
C TYR A 56 -4.84 -4.72 7.39
N ASN A 57 -6.01 -4.41 7.95
CA ASN A 57 -7.12 -3.89 7.17
C ASN A 57 -6.92 -2.40 6.88
N ILE A 58 -7.36 -1.96 5.71
CA ILE A 58 -7.42 -0.55 5.30
C ILE A 58 -8.90 -0.19 5.08
N PRO A 59 -9.66 0.01 6.16
CA PRO A 59 -11.07 0.32 6.05
C PRO A 59 -11.29 1.78 5.71
N TYR A 60 -12.23 2.03 4.80
CA TYR A 60 -12.65 3.38 4.42
C TYR A 60 -14.16 3.42 4.26
N LEU A 61 -14.83 4.27 5.02
CA LEU A 61 -16.27 4.43 5.00
C LEU A 61 -16.63 5.85 4.55
N LEU A 62 -17.34 5.94 3.43
CA LEU A 62 -17.80 7.20 2.83
C LEU A 62 -19.31 7.30 2.95
N LYS A 63 -19.81 8.42 3.48
CA LYS A 63 -21.22 8.77 3.33
C LYS A 63 -21.43 9.35 1.93
N LEU A 64 -22.37 8.79 1.19
CA LEU A 64 -22.68 9.19 -0.17
C LEU A 64 -23.71 10.34 -0.18
N ASP A 65 -23.62 11.20 -1.19
CA ASP A 65 -24.71 12.15 -1.46
C ASP A 65 -25.98 11.40 -1.87
N ASN A 66 -27.13 11.91 -1.47
CA ASN A 66 -28.42 11.32 -1.78
C ASN A 66 -28.74 11.25 -3.28
N LYS A 67 -28.04 12.01 -4.11
CA LYS A 67 -28.19 12.01 -5.57
C LYS A 67 -27.38 10.92 -6.27
N VAL A 68 -26.53 10.20 -5.54
CA VAL A 68 -25.71 9.11 -6.10
C VAL A 68 -26.62 7.96 -6.49
N ASP A 69 -26.56 7.57 -7.76
CA ASP A 69 -27.19 6.35 -8.26
C ASP A 69 -26.35 5.15 -7.81
N LEU A 70 -26.93 4.31 -6.93
CA LEU A 70 -26.21 3.22 -6.31
C LEU A 70 -25.93 2.05 -7.27
N ASP A 71 -26.83 1.81 -8.22
CA ASP A 71 -26.64 0.75 -9.20
C ASP A 71 -25.51 1.13 -10.16
N ARG A 72 -25.52 2.38 -10.63
CA ARG A 72 -24.40 2.93 -11.43
C ARG A 72 -23.07 2.95 -10.64
N LEU A 73 -23.12 3.23 -9.33
CA LEU A 73 -21.91 3.18 -8.49
C LEU A 73 -21.39 1.75 -8.37
N ALA A 74 -22.28 0.76 -8.21
CA ALA A 74 -21.88 -0.65 -8.16
C ALA A 74 -21.23 -1.09 -9.48
N GLU A 75 -21.78 -0.70 -10.64
CA GLU A 75 -21.17 -0.96 -11.95
C GLU A 75 -19.81 -0.29 -12.11
N ALA A 76 -19.65 0.92 -11.59
CA ALA A 76 -18.37 1.64 -11.61
C ALA A 76 -17.30 0.94 -10.75
N ILE A 77 -17.69 0.42 -9.58
CA ILE A 77 -16.81 -0.36 -8.71
C ILE A 77 -16.43 -1.68 -9.39
N ASP A 78 -17.40 -2.39 -9.97
CA ASP A 78 -17.15 -3.64 -10.72
C ASP A 78 -16.14 -3.39 -11.84
N SER A 79 -16.34 -2.32 -12.61
CA SER A 79 -15.43 -1.93 -13.70
C SER A 79 -14.02 -1.58 -13.19
N THR A 80 -13.94 -0.96 -12.02
CA THR A 80 -12.65 -0.66 -11.37
C THR A 80 -11.94 -1.93 -10.94
N VAL A 81 -12.64 -2.90 -10.35
CA VAL A 81 -12.06 -4.19 -9.98
C VAL A 81 -11.53 -4.94 -11.21
N GLU A 82 -12.26 -4.87 -12.34
CA GLU A 82 -11.79 -5.47 -13.60
C GLU A 82 -10.54 -4.77 -14.18
N ALA A 83 -10.42 -3.45 -14.02
CA ALA A 83 -9.26 -2.69 -14.47
C ALA A 83 -8.01 -2.93 -13.59
N HIS A 84 -8.20 -3.37 -12.34
CA HIS A 84 -7.14 -3.66 -11.39
C HIS A 84 -7.05 -5.16 -11.08
N PRO A 85 -6.50 -5.99 -11.98
CA PRO A 85 -6.47 -7.45 -11.83
C PRO A 85 -5.72 -7.91 -10.58
N TYR A 86 -4.83 -7.09 -10.03
CA TYR A 86 -4.09 -7.38 -8.81
C TYR A 86 -5.01 -7.46 -7.58
N LEU A 87 -6.15 -6.76 -7.55
CA LEU A 87 -7.16 -6.89 -6.49
C LEU A 87 -7.68 -8.33 -6.38
N LYS A 88 -7.77 -9.06 -7.50
CA LYS A 88 -8.24 -10.44 -7.55
C LYS A 88 -7.19 -11.47 -7.11
N THR A 89 -6.07 -11.02 -6.55
CA THR A 89 -4.99 -11.88 -6.05
C THR A 89 -5.47 -12.86 -4.98
N ARG A 90 -4.98 -14.09 -5.05
CA ARG A 90 -5.09 -15.09 -3.99
C ARG A 90 -3.74 -15.59 -3.56
N LEU A 91 -3.59 -15.81 -2.28
CA LEU A 91 -2.41 -16.49 -1.73
C LEU A 91 -2.66 -17.99 -1.68
N PHE A 92 -1.60 -18.75 -1.85
CA PHE A 92 -1.62 -20.19 -1.67
C PHE A 92 -0.24 -20.69 -1.24
N MET A 93 -0.18 -21.90 -0.72
CA MET A 93 1.07 -22.56 -0.38
C MET A 93 1.36 -23.64 -1.42
N ASP A 94 2.58 -23.66 -1.94
CA ASP A 94 3.03 -24.72 -2.85
C ASP A 94 3.40 -26.01 -2.10
N ASP A 95 3.70 -27.07 -2.82
CA ASP A 95 4.08 -28.38 -2.26
C ASP A 95 5.40 -28.35 -1.45
N ASN A 96 6.19 -27.31 -1.60
CA ASN A 96 7.44 -27.08 -0.87
C ASN A 96 7.26 -26.21 0.39
N GLY A 97 6.03 -25.75 0.64
CA GLY A 97 5.70 -24.88 1.78
C GLY A 97 5.96 -23.40 1.52
N ASN A 98 6.28 -22.98 0.28
CA ASN A 98 6.43 -21.57 -0.04
C ASN A 98 5.07 -20.91 -0.21
N VAL A 99 4.93 -19.71 0.30
CA VAL A 99 3.73 -18.89 0.07
C VAL A 99 3.91 -18.10 -1.22
N LEU A 100 2.97 -18.27 -2.11
CA LEU A 100 2.93 -17.66 -3.43
C LEU A 100 1.62 -16.91 -3.61
N GLN A 101 1.62 -16.00 -4.57
CA GLN A 101 0.42 -15.28 -5.01
C GLN A 101 0.09 -15.64 -6.46
N LYS A 102 -1.20 -15.69 -6.78
CA LYS A 102 -1.68 -15.96 -8.14
C LYS A 102 -2.84 -15.06 -8.53
N ARG A 103 -2.95 -14.82 -9.81
CA ARG A 103 -4.10 -14.14 -10.40
C ARG A 103 -5.34 -15.05 -10.32
N ASN A 104 -6.47 -14.43 -10.10
CA ASN A 104 -7.76 -15.10 -10.15
C ASN A 104 -8.62 -14.42 -11.22
N ASP A 105 -8.17 -14.47 -12.48
CA ASP A 105 -8.81 -13.77 -13.59
C ASP A 105 -10.23 -14.30 -13.88
N GLY A 106 -10.53 -15.53 -13.48
CA GLY A 106 -11.89 -16.10 -13.59
C GLY A 106 -12.88 -15.56 -12.57
N LEU A 107 -12.46 -14.73 -11.62
CA LEU A 107 -13.34 -14.11 -10.66
C LEU A 107 -14.19 -13.03 -11.33
N SER A 108 -15.49 -13.24 -11.39
CA SER A 108 -16.47 -12.19 -11.69
C SER A 108 -16.85 -11.51 -10.38
N TYR A 109 -16.46 -10.27 -10.21
CA TYR A 109 -16.83 -9.49 -9.02
C TYR A 109 -18.13 -8.74 -9.26
N LYS A 110 -19.00 -8.74 -8.26
CA LYS A 110 -20.22 -7.93 -8.22
C LYS A 110 -20.33 -7.24 -6.88
N THR A 111 -20.40 -5.92 -6.91
CA THR A 111 -20.51 -5.09 -5.72
C THR A 111 -21.87 -5.28 -5.06
N PRO A 112 -21.96 -5.76 -3.81
CA PRO A 112 -23.23 -5.93 -3.13
C PRO A 112 -23.78 -4.57 -2.68
N ILE A 113 -25.11 -4.43 -2.85
CA ILE A 113 -25.89 -3.33 -2.27
C ILE A 113 -26.73 -3.91 -1.14
N LEU A 114 -26.37 -3.59 0.10
CA LEU A 114 -26.92 -4.18 1.31
C LEU A 114 -27.86 -3.21 2.03
N ASN A 115 -28.87 -3.74 2.73
CA ASN A 115 -29.77 -2.95 3.55
C ASN A 115 -29.36 -3.02 5.03
N GLY A 116 -29.23 -1.85 5.64
CA GLY A 116 -28.71 -1.74 7.01
C GLY A 116 -27.18 -1.91 7.08
N MET A 117 -26.58 -1.34 8.09
CA MET A 117 -25.15 -1.40 8.32
C MET A 117 -24.90 -1.51 9.82
N ASN A 118 -24.12 -2.48 10.24
CA ASN A 118 -23.61 -2.56 11.60
C ASN A 118 -22.16 -2.12 11.62
N ARG A 119 -21.88 -0.96 12.20
CA ARG A 119 -20.53 -0.37 12.24
C ARG A 119 -19.56 -1.21 13.07
N ASP A 120 -20.03 -1.90 14.10
CA ASP A 120 -19.18 -2.68 15.00
C ASP A 120 -18.62 -3.96 14.34
N THR A 121 -19.29 -4.44 13.29
CA THR A 121 -18.88 -5.65 12.56
C THR A 121 -18.44 -5.37 11.12
N LEU A 122 -18.29 -4.10 10.76
CA LEU A 122 -17.96 -3.71 9.40
C LEU A 122 -16.53 -4.14 9.04
N VAL A 123 -15.58 -3.81 9.91
CA VAL A 123 -14.18 -4.25 9.77
C VAL A 123 -14.06 -5.64 10.38
N ARG A 124 -13.66 -6.61 9.56
CA ARG A 124 -13.51 -8.01 9.97
C ARG A 124 -12.22 -8.61 9.45
N PRO A 125 -11.60 -9.56 10.16
CA PRO A 125 -10.36 -10.19 9.73
C PRO A 125 -10.47 -10.81 8.34
N TYR A 126 -9.34 -10.93 7.66
CA TYR A 126 -9.20 -11.68 6.40
C TYR A 126 -8.60 -13.06 6.64
N MET A 127 -9.11 -14.05 5.92
CA MET A 127 -8.52 -15.38 5.82
C MET A 127 -7.62 -15.42 4.58
N LEU A 128 -6.30 -15.20 4.77
CA LEU A 128 -5.36 -14.90 3.67
C LEU A 128 -5.39 -15.90 2.50
N PHE A 129 -5.63 -17.18 2.76
CA PHE A 129 -5.65 -18.22 1.72
C PHE A 129 -7.02 -18.49 1.09
N ASN A 130 -8.12 -18.11 1.74
CA ASN A 130 -9.44 -18.65 1.43
C ASN A 130 -10.42 -17.61 0.90
N GLU A 131 -10.10 -16.33 0.95
CA GLU A 131 -11.02 -15.30 0.50
C GLU A 131 -10.32 -14.22 -0.34
N GLN A 132 -11.13 -13.33 -0.90
CA GLN A 132 -10.66 -12.12 -1.55
C GLN A 132 -10.07 -11.18 -0.49
N LEU A 133 -8.98 -10.51 -0.85
CA LEU A 133 -8.26 -9.61 0.06
C LEU A 133 -8.75 -8.16 -0.06
N PHE A 134 -9.98 -7.99 -0.52
CA PHE A 134 -10.72 -6.73 -0.53
C PHE A 134 -12.23 -6.96 -0.34
N ARG A 135 -12.93 -5.96 0.16
CA ARG A 135 -14.38 -5.90 0.32
C ARG A 135 -14.85 -4.51 -0.07
N PHE A 136 -15.65 -4.42 -1.11
CA PHE A 136 -16.29 -3.18 -1.55
C PHE A 136 -17.80 -3.39 -1.47
N GLU A 137 -18.47 -2.64 -0.60
CA GLU A 137 -19.85 -2.86 -0.24
C GLU A 137 -20.59 -1.51 -0.20
N ILE A 138 -21.81 -1.46 -0.74
CA ILE A 138 -22.69 -0.30 -0.67
C ILE A 138 -23.78 -0.60 0.35
N TYR A 139 -24.07 0.34 1.23
CA TYR A 139 -25.08 0.19 2.26
C TYR A 139 -26.17 1.24 2.11
N ARG A 140 -27.44 0.77 2.12
CA ARG A 140 -28.62 1.62 2.29
C ARG A 140 -29.03 1.59 3.76
N THR A 141 -29.07 2.75 4.40
CA THR A 141 -29.44 2.89 5.81
C THR A 141 -30.52 3.96 5.98
N CYS A 142 -31.12 4.06 7.16
CA CYS A 142 -32.13 5.07 7.45
C CYS A 142 -31.58 6.50 7.49
N ASP A 143 -30.26 6.67 7.72
CA ASP A 143 -29.60 7.98 7.81
C ASP A 143 -28.79 8.35 6.56
N GLY A 144 -28.86 7.52 5.50
CA GLY A 144 -28.21 7.77 4.22
C GLY A 144 -27.59 6.52 3.62
N ASN A 145 -26.91 6.71 2.49
CA ASN A 145 -26.18 5.65 1.81
C ASN A 145 -24.69 5.76 2.10
N TYR A 146 -24.03 4.62 2.14
CA TYR A 146 -22.59 4.55 2.43
C TYR A 146 -21.88 3.62 1.45
N LEU A 147 -20.65 4.00 1.09
CA LEU A 147 -19.69 3.12 0.42
C LEU A 147 -18.64 2.70 1.45
N PHE A 148 -18.48 1.41 1.62
CA PHE A 148 -17.42 0.81 2.43
C PHE A 148 -16.40 0.15 1.51
N LEU A 149 -15.15 0.54 1.66
CA LEU A 149 -13.99 -0.08 1.02
C LEU A 149 -13.08 -0.62 2.12
N ASP A 150 -12.74 -1.89 2.06
CA ASP A 150 -11.78 -2.50 2.96
C ASP A 150 -10.80 -3.33 2.13
N LEU A 151 -9.52 -3.09 2.29
CA LEU A 151 -8.45 -3.78 1.58
C LEU A 151 -7.46 -4.36 2.60
N HIS A 152 -6.91 -5.53 2.29
CA HIS A 152 -5.82 -6.05 3.09
C HIS A 152 -4.49 -5.44 2.65
N HIS A 153 -3.66 -5.03 3.59
CA HIS A 153 -2.38 -4.37 3.33
C HIS A 153 -1.38 -5.20 2.51
N ILE A 154 -1.60 -6.53 2.41
CA ILE A 154 -0.77 -7.43 1.59
C ILE A 154 -0.98 -7.22 0.08
N VAL A 155 -2.11 -6.64 -0.34
CA VAL A 155 -2.43 -6.36 -1.75
C VAL A 155 -2.59 -4.88 -2.07
N ALA A 156 -2.61 -4.01 -1.07
CA ALA A 156 -2.83 -2.58 -1.27
C ALA A 156 -2.21 -1.74 -0.15
N ASP A 157 -2.02 -0.45 -0.42
CA ASP A 157 -1.62 0.57 0.54
C ASP A 157 -2.50 1.82 0.43
N GLY A 158 -2.17 2.88 1.16
CA GLY A 158 -2.93 4.13 1.11
C GLY A 158 -2.92 4.79 -0.27
N THR A 159 -1.84 4.63 -1.04
CA THR A 159 -1.76 5.14 -2.42
C THR A 159 -2.68 4.34 -3.34
N SER A 160 -2.69 3.02 -3.20
CA SER A 160 -3.59 2.12 -3.93
C SER A 160 -5.07 2.48 -3.70
N LEU A 161 -5.44 2.77 -2.44
CA LEU A 161 -6.81 3.21 -2.11
C LEU A 161 -7.19 4.51 -2.82
N ALA A 162 -6.28 5.48 -2.87
CA ALA A 162 -6.52 6.75 -3.57
C ALA A 162 -6.71 6.55 -5.09
N ILE A 163 -5.93 5.65 -5.70
CA ILE A 163 -6.07 5.29 -7.12
C ILE A 163 -7.44 4.63 -7.36
N ILE A 164 -7.81 3.66 -6.53
CA ILE A 164 -9.10 2.95 -6.64
C ILE A 164 -10.28 3.93 -6.53
N ILE A 165 -10.27 4.84 -5.54
CA ILE A 165 -11.34 5.85 -5.38
C ILE A 165 -11.39 6.78 -6.61
N ASN A 166 -10.26 7.19 -7.14
CA ASN A 166 -10.21 8.00 -8.35
C ASN A 166 -10.81 7.26 -9.55
N ASP A 167 -10.46 6.00 -9.73
CA ASP A 167 -10.96 5.20 -10.86
C ASP A 167 -12.44 4.84 -10.72
N ILE A 168 -12.94 4.63 -9.51
CA ILE A 168 -14.40 4.53 -9.27
C ILE A 168 -15.11 5.81 -9.72
N ASN A 169 -14.58 7.00 -9.40
CA ASN A 169 -15.17 8.27 -9.83
C ASN A 169 -15.13 8.45 -11.35
N ARG A 170 -14.04 8.07 -12.01
CA ARG A 170 -13.90 8.10 -13.48
C ARG A 170 -14.90 7.16 -14.14
N ALA A 171 -14.99 5.91 -13.66
CA ALA A 171 -15.95 4.94 -14.16
C ALA A 171 -17.40 5.39 -13.92
N TYR A 172 -17.70 5.91 -12.73
CA TYR A 172 -19.01 6.49 -12.42
C TYR A 172 -19.38 7.65 -13.34
N SER A 173 -18.40 8.44 -13.80
CA SER A 173 -18.58 9.50 -14.78
C SER A 173 -18.74 8.99 -16.22
N GLY A 174 -18.62 7.68 -16.45
CA GLY A 174 -18.78 7.05 -17.76
C GLY A 174 -17.46 6.89 -18.53
N GLU A 175 -16.32 7.09 -17.88
CA GLU A 175 -15.03 6.85 -18.50
C GLU A 175 -14.74 5.35 -18.53
N LYS A 176 -14.25 4.85 -19.67
CA LYS A 176 -13.75 3.48 -19.78
C LYS A 176 -12.37 3.40 -19.14
N LEU A 177 -12.22 2.53 -18.17
CA LEU A 177 -10.92 2.26 -17.56
C LEU A 177 -10.13 1.26 -18.41
N GLU A 178 -8.83 1.52 -18.54
CA GLU A 178 -7.90 0.57 -19.16
C GLU A 178 -7.25 -0.29 -18.07
N PRO A 179 -7.03 -1.58 -18.32
CA PRO A 179 -6.36 -2.47 -17.38
C PRO A 179 -4.96 -2.00 -17.04
N GLU A 180 -4.57 -2.19 -15.80
CA GLU A 180 -3.21 -1.96 -15.31
C GLU A 180 -2.17 -2.65 -16.19
N GLY A 181 -1.15 -1.89 -16.60
CA GLY A 181 -0.06 -2.42 -17.45
C GLY A 181 1.09 -3.04 -16.66
N TYR A 182 1.36 -2.53 -15.45
CA TYR A 182 2.38 -2.99 -14.50
C TYR A 182 1.73 -3.17 -13.14
N THR A 183 1.88 -4.33 -12.55
CA THR A 183 1.22 -4.71 -11.29
C THR A 183 2.25 -5.08 -10.23
N SER A 184 1.79 -5.34 -9.02
CA SER A 184 2.66 -5.88 -7.97
C SER A 184 3.18 -7.29 -8.26
N TYR A 185 2.61 -8.01 -9.22
CA TYR A 185 3.21 -9.24 -9.73
C TYR A 185 4.53 -8.97 -10.46
N ASP A 186 4.54 -7.93 -11.30
CA ASP A 186 5.75 -7.50 -12.02
C ASP A 186 6.80 -7.00 -11.03
N LEU A 187 6.37 -6.22 -10.02
CA LEU A 187 7.24 -5.75 -8.94
C LEU A 187 7.86 -6.91 -8.16
N ALA A 188 7.11 -7.97 -7.88
CA ALA A 188 7.63 -9.14 -7.16
C ALA A 188 8.72 -9.85 -7.96
N LEU A 189 8.53 -9.97 -9.28
CA LEU A 189 9.56 -10.53 -10.18
C LEU A 189 10.79 -9.61 -10.27
N ASP A 190 10.59 -8.30 -10.38
CA ASP A 190 11.69 -7.33 -10.41
C ASP A 190 12.50 -7.34 -9.11
N ASN A 191 11.84 -7.45 -7.96
CA ASN A 191 12.51 -7.59 -6.68
C ASN A 191 13.32 -8.87 -6.59
N ARG A 192 12.76 -10.01 -7.02
CA ARG A 192 13.48 -11.29 -7.06
C ARG A 192 14.73 -11.19 -7.93
N ASP A 193 14.59 -10.64 -9.13
CA ASP A 193 15.69 -10.49 -10.07
C ASP A 193 16.75 -9.51 -9.54
N ALA A 194 16.34 -8.44 -8.87
CA ALA A 194 17.23 -7.48 -8.21
C ALA A 194 18.03 -8.11 -7.07
N LEU A 195 17.39 -8.95 -6.23
CA LEU A 195 18.04 -9.67 -5.14
C LEU A 195 19.11 -10.67 -5.64
N ALA A 196 18.91 -11.26 -6.81
CA ALA A 196 19.87 -12.15 -7.43
C ALA A 196 21.05 -11.41 -8.12
N GLY A 197 20.93 -10.11 -8.33
CA GLY A 197 21.85 -9.29 -9.13
C GLY A 197 22.97 -8.62 -8.35
N ASP A 198 23.90 -8.01 -9.10
CA ASP A 198 25.05 -7.30 -8.51
C ASP A 198 24.66 -6.01 -7.77
N ILE A 199 23.49 -5.43 -8.10
CA ILE A 199 22.98 -4.25 -7.38
C ILE A 199 22.76 -4.59 -5.92
N TYR A 200 22.16 -5.73 -5.62
CA TYR A 200 21.95 -6.18 -4.24
C TYR A 200 23.26 -6.46 -3.54
N LYS A 201 24.19 -7.18 -4.16
CA LYS A 201 25.50 -7.48 -3.59
C LYS A 201 26.30 -6.21 -3.26
N ASN A 202 26.25 -5.22 -4.15
CA ASN A 202 26.90 -3.94 -3.94
C ASN A 202 26.25 -3.16 -2.76
N ALA A 203 24.92 -3.15 -2.69
CA ALA A 203 24.20 -2.54 -1.59
C ALA A 203 24.49 -3.27 -0.26
N GLU A 204 24.50 -4.59 -0.25
CA GLU A 204 24.83 -5.41 0.92
C GLU A 204 26.24 -5.07 1.45
N ASN A 205 27.24 -5.03 0.56
CA ASN A 205 28.62 -4.68 0.93
C ASN A 205 28.71 -3.26 1.48
N TYR A 206 28.01 -2.31 0.86
CA TYR A 206 27.95 -0.93 1.33
C TYR A 206 27.36 -0.86 2.75
N TYR A 207 26.21 -1.46 2.98
CA TYR A 207 25.55 -1.41 4.29
C TYR A 207 26.33 -2.20 5.35
N LYS A 208 26.96 -3.33 5.01
CA LYS A 208 27.88 -4.02 5.92
C LYS A 208 28.99 -3.08 6.39
N SER A 209 29.62 -2.32 5.48
CA SER A 209 30.68 -1.35 5.84
C SER A 209 30.16 -0.19 6.71
N VAL A 210 28.93 0.28 6.46
CA VAL A 210 28.31 1.35 7.27
C VAL A 210 28.02 0.87 8.69
N PHE A 211 27.52 -0.36 8.83
CA PHE A 211 27.15 -0.91 10.14
C PHE A 211 28.29 -1.57 10.91
N GLU A 212 29.43 -1.83 10.28
CA GLU A 212 30.62 -2.42 10.93
C GLU A 212 31.10 -1.56 12.12
N HIS A 213 30.90 -0.26 12.05
CA HIS A 213 31.27 0.69 13.09
C HIS A 213 30.07 1.26 13.87
N ALA A 214 28.87 0.78 13.61
CA ALA A 214 27.68 1.24 14.29
C ALA A 214 27.62 0.66 15.72
N GLY A 215 27.79 1.50 16.71
CA GLY A 215 27.73 1.12 18.12
C GLY A 215 26.31 0.83 18.61
N GLY A 216 25.81 -0.36 18.37
CA GLY A 216 24.55 -0.86 18.95
C GLY A 216 23.28 -0.24 18.35
N SER A 217 22.14 -0.84 18.66
CA SER A 217 20.81 -0.32 18.28
C SER A 217 20.36 0.79 19.22
N ILE A 218 19.74 1.83 18.68
CA ILE A 218 19.02 2.83 19.46
C ILE A 218 17.61 2.30 19.67
N SER A 219 17.21 2.05 20.92
CA SER A 219 15.84 1.75 21.27
C SER A 219 15.33 2.76 22.31
N PHE A 220 14.05 3.10 22.22
CA PHE A 220 13.38 3.79 23.32
C PHE A 220 13.16 2.77 24.44
N TYR A 221 13.57 3.11 25.67
CA TYR A 221 13.19 2.30 26.82
C TYR A 221 11.69 2.48 27.07
N PRO A 222 10.91 1.40 27.20
CA PRO A 222 9.53 1.52 27.57
C PRO A 222 9.43 2.11 29.00
N ASP A 223 8.57 3.10 29.20
CA ASP A 223 8.33 3.70 30.51
C ASP A 223 7.71 2.70 31.50
N LYS A 224 7.15 1.59 31.00
CA LYS A 224 6.58 0.49 31.77
C LYS A 224 6.94 -0.85 31.17
N ASN A 225 7.51 -1.73 31.96
CA ASN A 225 7.75 -3.12 31.57
C ASN A 225 6.45 -3.94 31.63
N GLY A 226 6.13 -4.66 30.55
CA GLY A 226 5.25 -5.81 30.59
C GLY A 226 3.80 -5.63 30.15
N ALA A 227 3.37 -4.48 29.63
CA ALA A 227 2.05 -4.38 29.02
C ALA A 227 2.09 -4.73 27.53
N VAL A 228 1.28 -5.68 27.08
CA VAL A 228 1.01 -5.87 25.65
C VAL A 228 0.31 -4.59 25.17
N PRO A 229 0.79 -3.93 24.10
CA PRO A 229 0.12 -2.76 23.57
C PRO A 229 -1.29 -3.13 23.13
N THR A 230 -2.30 -2.54 23.75
CA THR A 230 -3.68 -2.62 23.29
C THR A 230 -4.06 -1.29 22.63
N ALA A 231 -5.05 -1.30 21.75
CA ALA A 231 -5.52 -0.07 21.07
C ALA A 231 -5.94 1.03 22.08
N GLU A 232 -6.33 0.66 23.27
CA GLU A 232 -6.69 1.57 24.36
C GLU A 232 -5.50 2.34 24.96
N LEU A 233 -4.27 1.89 24.70
CA LEU A 233 -3.04 2.55 25.18
C LEU A 233 -2.48 3.59 24.20
N TYR A 234 -3.10 3.76 23.02
CA TYR A 234 -2.69 4.77 22.06
C TYR A 234 -3.21 6.15 22.45
N HIS A 235 -2.31 7.01 22.89
CA HIS A 235 -2.60 8.44 23.03
C HIS A 235 -2.17 9.17 21.76
N ARG A 236 -3.13 9.84 21.09
CA ARG A 236 -2.87 10.67 19.92
C ARG A 236 -2.97 12.14 20.30
N GLU A 237 -1.84 12.84 20.33
CA GLU A 237 -1.82 14.30 20.31
C GLU A 237 -1.72 14.83 18.89
N THR A 238 -2.59 15.73 18.52
CA THR A 238 -2.53 16.43 17.24
C THR A 238 -2.25 17.90 17.52
N ARG A 239 -1.14 18.39 16.95
CA ARG A 239 -0.79 19.82 16.99
C ARG A 239 -0.64 20.33 15.57
N SER A 240 -1.11 21.55 15.31
CA SER A 240 -0.93 22.21 14.03
C SER A 240 0.37 22.99 14.05
N ILE A 241 1.16 22.82 12.99
CA ILE A 241 2.35 23.63 12.70
C ILE A 241 2.13 24.35 11.38
N SER A 242 2.73 25.51 11.20
CA SER A 242 2.68 26.24 9.94
C SER A 242 3.46 25.50 8.88
N VAL A 243 2.78 25.04 7.83
CA VAL A 243 3.42 24.41 6.67
C VAL A 243 4.39 25.37 5.99
N GLN A 244 4.06 26.66 5.98
CA GLN A 244 4.90 27.70 5.37
C GLN A 244 6.23 27.84 6.11
N ASP A 245 6.20 27.87 7.43
CA ASP A 245 7.42 28.00 8.26
C ASP A 245 8.35 26.79 8.08
N VAL A 246 7.77 25.57 7.98
CA VAL A 246 8.55 24.36 7.69
C VAL A 246 9.20 24.44 6.32
N LYS A 247 8.46 24.86 5.30
CA LYS A 247 9.00 25.01 3.94
C LYS A 247 10.11 26.06 3.85
N GLU A 248 9.93 27.19 4.51
CA GLU A 248 10.96 28.25 4.56
C GLU A 248 12.21 27.78 5.28
N PHE A 249 12.06 27.09 6.41
CA PHE A 249 13.17 26.46 7.13
C PHE A 249 13.91 25.47 6.22
N CYS A 250 13.21 24.55 5.58
CA CYS A 250 13.80 23.55 4.71
C CYS A 250 14.55 24.19 3.53
N LYS A 251 13.95 25.20 2.89
CA LYS A 251 14.58 25.96 1.81
C LYS A 251 15.83 26.69 2.27
N LYS A 252 15.78 27.33 3.44
CA LYS A 252 16.93 28.05 4.03
C LYS A 252 18.11 27.12 4.30
N HIS A 253 17.85 25.88 4.71
CA HIS A 253 18.88 24.92 5.09
C HIS A 253 19.20 23.91 3.98
N GLY A 254 18.60 24.00 2.80
CA GLY A 254 18.85 23.09 1.67
C GLY A 254 18.47 21.63 1.95
N ILE A 255 17.46 21.40 2.80
CA ILE A 255 16.99 20.07 3.19
C ILE A 255 15.54 19.85 2.76
N THR A 256 15.12 18.59 2.70
CA THR A 256 13.71 18.24 2.47
C THR A 256 12.90 18.28 3.78
N GLU A 257 11.58 18.43 3.67
CA GLU A 257 10.67 18.37 4.83
C GLU A 257 10.84 17.06 5.60
N ASN A 258 10.97 15.93 4.87
CA ASN A 258 11.18 14.61 5.45
C ASN A 258 12.47 14.55 6.29
N VAL A 259 13.58 15.04 5.76
CA VAL A 259 14.86 15.12 6.49
C VAL A 259 14.72 15.99 7.75
N SER A 260 13.98 17.11 7.67
CA SER A 260 13.73 17.98 8.82
C SER A 260 13.00 17.24 9.94
N PHE A 261 11.90 16.53 9.62
CA PHE A 261 11.11 15.77 10.60
C PHE A 261 11.92 14.61 11.20
N ILE A 262 12.62 13.82 10.38
CA ILE A 262 13.46 12.72 10.87
C ILE A 262 14.54 13.25 11.83
N SER A 263 15.20 14.36 11.47
CA SER A 263 16.23 14.97 12.30
C SER A 263 15.68 15.47 13.64
N ALA A 264 14.47 16.05 13.63
CA ALA A 264 13.79 16.47 14.85
C ALA A 264 13.45 15.27 15.75
N CYS A 265 12.92 14.17 15.19
CA CYS A 265 12.63 12.94 15.93
C CYS A 265 13.91 12.35 16.56
N LEU A 266 15.01 12.27 15.78
CA LEU A 266 16.29 11.74 16.28
C LEU A 266 16.87 12.62 17.40
N ARG A 267 16.73 13.95 17.30
CA ARG A 267 17.16 14.87 18.36
C ARG A 267 16.35 14.70 19.63
N CYS A 268 15.02 14.57 19.52
CA CYS A 268 14.15 14.27 20.67
C CYS A 268 14.53 12.95 21.33
N ALA A 269 14.78 11.90 20.53
CA ALA A 269 15.23 10.60 21.03
C ALA A 269 16.60 10.69 21.77
N GLY A 270 17.51 11.53 21.29
CA GLY A 270 18.81 11.79 21.92
C GLY A 270 18.72 12.56 23.24
N THR A 271 17.74 13.48 23.37
CA THR A 271 17.55 14.27 24.62
C THR A 271 16.85 13.49 25.73
N VAL A 272 16.11 12.45 25.42
CA VAL A 272 15.50 11.54 26.43
C VAL A 272 16.54 10.65 27.11
N ARG A 273 17.77 10.57 26.56
CA ARG A 273 18.88 9.78 27.10
C ARG A 273 19.88 10.57 27.98
N GLY A 274 19.75 11.88 28.05
CA GLY A 274 20.51 12.77 28.95
C GLY A 274 19.74 12.95 30.24
#